data_8f0b5462f74d662720a5d00832bc0668
#
_entry.id   8f0b5462f74d662720a5d00832bc0668
#
_cell.length_a   1.000
_cell.length_b   1.000
_cell.length_c   1.000
_cell.angle_alpha   90.00
_cell.angle_beta   90.00
_cell.angle_gamma   90.00
#
_symmetry.space_group_name_H-M   'P 1'
#
loop_
_entity.id
_entity.type
_entity.pdbx_description
1 polymer ?
#
loop_
_entity_poly.entity_id
_entity_poly.type
_entity_poly.pdbx_seq_one_letter_code
_entity_poly.pdbx_strand_id
1 'polypeptide(L)'
;MASKPFSKSFFAFYQFIQRRLGNPPCQHHHRQSTSGVPTYPVIIHGCPLAFQVDDHLQNQALVLDIEGGLLRSSSLFPYFMLVAIEAEVQSRVMVMVCFLGLKEEKVARVARATLPKHFLEDIGREGLEIVRGFKRVVGLSRMIPRIMVEDFLKEYMGLEMVVGREVKMVRGRYVGLLEMESERKLGLEKLEGTEMVGFGSCTGYFSHDYHQLFTCCKEVYLVTPEQKKQWSTLPRDQYPRPLIFHDGRLAFRPTPQATLAMLMWLPLAVHLTVLRTLVFVNLPYSISLPIGSATGITTRVINSPISGNGCTNHGALAQPNQRGHLYVCNHRTLLDPVYISVMLNKKVSAMTYSVSCISELLSPIRTIRLTRNSDEDRRRMEPLLQKGDLVICPEGTTCREPYLLRFSPLFVKLVDEVYPVALMNWSNMFYGTSTGRSKYLDHFYYFMNPHPAYVVQFMERMPTHVVTNGRRCESYEVANMVQSEIGRALGFEPTKLTRKDKYLILAGNEGVVDAKQ
;
A
#
# COMPACT_ATOMS: atom_id res chain seq x y z
N MET A 1 -37.00 2.79 28.20
CA MET A 1 -37.97 3.36 27.22
C MET A 1 -37.21 4.14 26.16
N ALA A 2 -37.49 3.82 24.89
CA ALA A 2 -37.24 4.57 23.67
C ALA A 2 -35.77 4.80 23.19
N SER A 3 -35.27 3.85 22.39
CA SER A 3 -34.23 4.13 21.39
C SER A 3 -34.52 3.36 20.09
N LYS A 4 -35.52 3.81 19.34
CA LYS A 4 -35.89 3.24 18.03
C LYS A 4 -36.42 4.28 17.04
N PRO A 5 -35.62 5.23 16.55
CA PRO A 5 -35.87 5.74 15.20
C PRO A 5 -34.65 5.67 14.24
N PHE A 6 -33.43 5.55 14.71
CA PHE A 6 -32.24 5.65 13.83
C PHE A 6 -32.07 4.45 12.89
N SER A 7 -32.39 3.24 13.34
CA SER A 7 -32.24 2.00 12.56
C SER A 7 -33.16 1.94 11.34
N LYS A 8 -34.42 2.41 11.48
CA LYS A 8 -35.42 2.36 10.39
C LYS A 8 -35.14 3.35 9.28
N SER A 9 -34.62 4.54 9.57
CA SER A 9 -34.23 5.53 8.56
C SER A 9 -33.03 5.10 7.76
N PHE A 10 -32.05 4.47 8.40
CA PHE A 10 -30.86 3.96 7.71
C PHE A 10 -31.19 2.78 6.80
N PHE A 11 -32.08 1.89 7.25
CA PHE A 11 -32.51 0.75 6.45
C PHE A 11 -33.42 1.19 5.28
N ALA A 12 -34.27 2.18 5.48
CA ALA A 12 -35.10 2.79 4.43
C ALA A 12 -34.24 3.53 3.39
N PHE A 13 -33.21 4.25 3.83
CA PHE A 13 -32.24 4.91 2.97
C PHE A 13 -31.39 3.91 2.18
N TYR A 14 -30.94 2.82 2.82
CA TYR A 14 -30.24 1.72 2.17
C TYR A 14 -31.12 1.02 1.12
N GLN A 15 -32.39 0.75 1.44
CA GLN A 15 -33.37 0.21 0.48
C GLN A 15 -33.71 1.18 -0.65
N PHE A 16 -33.78 2.49 -0.37
CA PHE A 16 -33.97 3.52 -1.38
C PHE A 16 -32.79 3.58 -2.34
N ILE A 17 -31.57 3.50 -1.83
CA ILE A 17 -30.35 3.42 -2.65
C ILE A 17 -30.32 2.11 -3.45
N GLN A 18 -30.63 0.98 -2.86
CA GLN A 18 -30.74 -0.30 -3.56
C GLN A 18 -31.82 -0.30 -4.66
N ARG A 19 -32.96 0.34 -4.42
CA ARG A 19 -34.02 0.48 -5.43
C ARG A 19 -33.68 1.44 -6.56
N ARG A 20 -32.81 2.43 -6.34
CA ARG A 20 -32.34 3.32 -7.40
C ARG A 20 -31.09 2.81 -8.12
N LEU A 21 -30.31 1.94 -7.48
CA LEU A 21 -29.16 1.25 -8.09
C LEU A 21 -29.53 -0.14 -8.65
N GLY A 22 -30.70 -0.66 -8.28
CA GLY A 22 -31.29 -1.87 -8.83
C GLY A 22 -32.34 -1.51 -9.89
N ASN A 23 -32.04 -1.89 -11.11
CA ASN A 23 -32.81 -1.92 -12.36
C ASN A 23 -34.19 -1.23 -12.40
N PRO A 24 -34.43 -0.33 -13.35
CA PRO A 24 -35.78 0.02 -13.76
C PRO A 24 -36.44 -1.17 -14.48
N PRO A 25 -37.77 -1.31 -14.40
CA PRO A 25 -38.49 -2.41 -15.04
C PRO A 25 -38.35 -2.32 -16.56
N CYS A 26 -38.09 -3.47 -17.18
CA CYS A 26 -37.97 -3.65 -18.62
C CYS A 26 -39.24 -3.17 -19.35
N GLN A 27 -39.11 -2.13 -20.17
CA GLN A 27 -40.02 -1.89 -21.27
C GLN A 27 -39.33 -2.28 -22.58
N HIS A 28 -39.89 -3.25 -23.25
CA HIS A 28 -39.49 -3.69 -24.60
C HIS A 28 -39.72 -2.55 -25.59
N HIS A 29 -38.65 -1.93 -26.08
CA HIS A 29 -38.66 -1.20 -27.34
C HIS A 29 -37.60 -1.76 -28.27
N HIS A 30 -38.04 -2.48 -29.26
CA HIS A 30 -37.28 -2.83 -30.45
C HIS A 30 -36.84 -1.54 -31.17
N ARG A 31 -35.57 -1.19 -31.08
CA ARG A 31 -34.93 -0.21 -31.95
C ARG A 31 -33.75 -0.87 -32.64
N GLN A 32 -33.93 -1.21 -33.92
CA GLN A 32 -32.85 -1.61 -34.79
C GLN A 32 -31.80 -0.49 -34.85
N SER A 33 -30.59 -0.75 -34.41
CA SER A 33 -29.43 0.10 -34.69
C SER A 33 -28.46 -0.66 -35.60
N THR A 34 -28.35 -0.17 -36.82
CA THR A 34 -27.32 -0.54 -37.78
C THR A 34 -25.96 -0.09 -37.27
N SER A 35 -25.19 -1.00 -36.69
CA SER A 35 -23.74 -0.83 -36.45
C SER A 35 -23.07 -2.13 -36.91
N GLY A 36 -22.09 -1.98 -37.81
CA GLY A 36 -21.43 -3.07 -38.53
C GLY A 36 -20.49 -3.97 -37.72
N VAL A 37 -20.87 -4.36 -36.52
CA VAL A 37 -20.20 -5.42 -35.77
C VAL A 37 -20.95 -6.72 -36.03
N PRO A 38 -20.31 -7.79 -36.51
CA PRO A 38 -20.99 -9.06 -36.78
C PRO A 38 -21.49 -9.62 -35.44
N THR A 39 -22.81 -9.75 -35.30
CA THR A 39 -23.47 -10.48 -34.21
C THR A 39 -23.47 -11.95 -34.55
N TYR A 40 -22.57 -12.71 -33.92
CA TYR A 40 -22.59 -14.17 -33.96
C TYR A 40 -23.57 -14.72 -32.91
N PRO A 41 -24.19 -15.90 -33.14
CA PRO A 41 -24.88 -16.62 -32.08
C PRO A 41 -23.85 -17.00 -31.00
N VAL A 42 -23.97 -16.39 -29.84
CA VAL A 42 -23.03 -16.58 -28.70
C VAL A 42 -23.32 -17.93 -28.05
N ILE A 43 -22.32 -18.82 -27.99
CA ILE A 43 -22.42 -20.07 -27.26
C ILE A 43 -22.05 -19.79 -25.79
N ILE A 44 -22.97 -20.07 -24.88
CA ILE A 44 -22.79 -19.83 -23.44
C ILE A 44 -22.45 -21.15 -22.77
N HIS A 45 -21.31 -21.17 -22.08
CA HIS A 45 -20.86 -22.30 -21.28
C HIS A 45 -20.86 -21.93 -19.78
N GLY A 46 -21.27 -22.89 -18.93
CA GLY A 46 -20.92 -22.82 -17.52
C GLY A 46 -19.40 -23.04 -17.35
N CYS A 47 -18.72 -22.23 -16.56
CA CYS A 47 -17.30 -22.42 -16.34
C CYS A 47 -17.06 -23.74 -15.57
N PRO A 48 -16.26 -24.70 -16.10
CA PRO A 48 -15.89 -25.90 -15.37
C PRO A 48 -15.09 -25.54 -14.11
N LEU A 49 -15.17 -26.35 -13.04
CA LEU A 49 -14.39 -26.18 -11.80
C LEU A 49 -12.87 -26.19 -12.04
N ALA A 50 -12.41 -26.91 -13.06
CA ALA A 50 -11.04 -26.93 -13.54
C ALA A 50 -11.04 -26.50 -15.01
N PHE A 51 -11.13 -25.19 -15.26
CA PHE A 51 -11.05 -24.65 -16.62
C PHE A 51 -9.59 -24.68 -17.08
N GLN A 52 -9.33 -25.50 -18.09
CA GLN A 52 -8.03 -25.53 -18.76
C GLN A 52 -8.15 -24.84 -20.12
N VAL A 53 -7.22 -23.95 -20.39
CA VAL A 53 -7.14 -23.24 -21.67
C VAL A 53 -6.39 -24.12 -22.64
N ASP A 54 -7.10 -24.67 -23.60
CA ASP A 54 -6.54 -25.51 -24.68
C ASP A 54 -5.74 -24.64 -25.67
N ASP A 55 -4.85 -25.25 -26.45
CA ASP A 55 -4.01 -24.55 -27.43
C ASP A 55 -4.83 -23.75 -28.46
N HIS A 56 -6.05 -24.19 -28.78
CA HIS A 56 -6.96 -23.45 -29.64
C HIS A 56 -7.44 -22.14 -29.01
N LEU A 57 -7.77 -22.14 -27.71
CA LEU A 57 -8.22 -20.96 -26.97
C LEU A 57 -7.08 -19.97 -26.70
N GLN A 58 -5.84 -20.45 -26.53
CA GLN A 58 -4.68 -19.59 -26.27
C GLN A 58 -4.40 -18.57 -27.38
N ASN A 59 -4.77 -18.88 -28.61
CA ASN A 59 -4.57 -18.01 -29.77
C ASN A 59 -5.72 -17.02 -30.01
N GLN A 60 -6.80 -17.15 -29.25
CA GLN A 60 -7.93 -16.22 -29.27
C GLN A 60 -7.70 -15.07 -28.27
N ALA A 61 -8.42 -13.97 -28.43
CA ALA A 61 -8.39 -12.87 -27.47
C ALA A 61 -9.42 -13.09 -26.37
N LEU A 62 -8.98 -13.04 -25.11
CA LEU A 62 -9.87 -13.12 -23.96
C LEU A 62 -10.49 -11.76 -23.66
N VAL A 63 -11.81 -11.70 -23.63
CA VAL A 63 -12.59 -10.56 -23.11
C VAL A 63 -13.01 -10.89 -21.68
N LEU A 64 -12.35 -10.27 -20.71
CA LEU A 64 -12.44 -10.56 -19.29
C LEU A 64 -13.32 -9.55 -18.54
N ASP A 65 -14.39 -9.99 -17.92
CA ASP A 65 -15.13 -9.21 -16.93
C ASP A 65 -14.31 -9.11 -15.63
N ILE A 66 -13.83 -7.93 -15.30
CA ILE A 66 -12.96 -7.71 -14.15
C ILE A 66 -13.68 -8.03 -12.84
N GLU A 67 -14.88 -7.48 -12.64
CA GLU A 67 -15.64 -7.66 -11.41
C GLU A 67 -16.20 -9.09 -11.29
N GLY A 68 -16.57 -9.70 -12.40
CA GLY A 68 -17.16 -11.03 -12.46
C GLY A 68 -16.19 -12.18 -12.60
N GLY A 69 -15.11 -12.02 -13.37
CA GLY A 69 -14.17 -13.08 -13.73
C GLY A 69 -12.81 -13.03 -13.05
N LEU A 70 -12.42 -11.91 -12.43
CA LEU A 70 -11.09 -11.76 -11.80
C LEU A 70 -11.18 -11.55 -10.28
N LEU A 71 -12.03 -10.60 -9.83
CA LEU A 71 -12.13 -10.26 -8.41
C LEU A 71 -13.05 -11.25 -7.68
N ARG A 72 -12.63 -11.69 -6.49
CA ARG A 72 -13.41 -12.60 -5.63
C ARG A 72 -14.61 -11.91 -4.99
N SER A 73 -14.45 -10.66 -4.62
CA SER A 73 -15.46 -9.90 -3.91
C SER A 73 -16.60 -9.47 -4.82
N SER A 74 -17.82 -9.69 -4.37
CA SER A 74 -19.01 -9.14 -5.01
C SER A 74 -19.27 -7.67 -4.62
N SER A 75 -18.60 -7.14 -3.59
CA SER A 75 -18.77 -5.78 -3.11
C SER A 75 -17.62 -4.87 -3.57
N LEU A 76 -17.99 -3.79 -4.22
CA LEU A 76 -17.05 -2.75 -4.65
C LEU A 76 -16.83 -1.65 -3.61
N PHE A 77 -17.57 -1.71 -2.50
CA PHE A 77 -17.49 -0.73 -1.41
C PHE A 77 -16.06 -0.45 -0.94
N PRO A 78 -15.18 -1.47 -0.72
CA PRO A 78 -13.81 -1.22 -0.28
C PRO A 78 -13.01 -0.32 -1.20
N TYR A 79 -13.14 -0.51 -2.52
CA TYR A 79 -12.38 0.27 -3.51
C TYR A 79 -12.81 1.73 -3.54
N PHE A 80 -14.12 1.98 -3.51
CA PHE A 80 -14.65 3.35 -3.47
C PHE A 80 -14.33 4.05 -2.16
N MET A 81 -14.38 3.33 -1.02
CA MET A 81 -14.00 3.89 0.29
C MET A 81 -12.52 4.25 0.35
N LEU A 82 -11.65 3.46 -0.27
CA LEU A 82 -10.22 3.78 -0.35
C LEU A 82 -10.00 5.08 -1.11
N VAL A 83 -10.67 5.28 -2.25
CA VAL A 83 -10.60 6.54 -3.00
C VAL A 83 -11.09 7.72 -2.14
N ALA A 84 -12.20 7.56 -1.43
CA ALA A 84 -12.77 8.61 -0.59
C ALA A 84 -11.86 9.01 0.58
N ILE A 85 -11.27 8.03 1.27
CA ILE A 85 -10.42 8.26 2.44
C ILE A 85 -9.05 8.80 2.03
N GLU A 86 -8.42 8.21 1.03
CA GLU A 86 -7.06 8.59 0.60
C GLU A 86 -7.03 9.92 -0.16
N ALA A 87 -8.15 10.35 -0.72
CA ALA A 87 -8.26 11.63 -1.38
C ALA A 87 -8.46 12.83 -0.43
N GLU A 88 -8.37 12.63 0.88
CA GLU A 88 -8.54 13.67 1.92
C GLU A 88 -9.93 14.36 1.85
N VAL A 89 -10.95 13.65 1.41
CA VAL A 89 -12.31 14.16 1.36
C VAL A 89 -12.98 13.98 2.72
N GLN A 90 -13.09 15.06 3.47
CA GLN A 90 -13.92 15.09 4.68
C GLN A 90 -15.39 14.81 4.36
N SER A 91 -15.87 13.74 4.95
CA SER A 91 -17.25 13.37 5.19
C SER A 91 -18.34 13.98 4.29
N ARG A 92 -18.57 13.41 3.13
CA ARG A 92 -19.84 13.55 2.43
C ARG A 92 -20.23 12.23 1.75
N VAL A 93 -21.45 11.84 2.00
CA VAL A 93 -22.24 10.68 1.55
C VAL A 93 -21.81 9.93 0.27
N MET A 94 -21.67 8.62 0.42
CA MET A 94 -21.12 7.57 -0.45
C MET A 94 -21.40 7.64 -1.97
N VAL A 95 -20.48 7.23 -2.74
CA VAL A 95 -20.38 6.91 -4.18
C VAL A 95 -20.48 8.10 -5.14
N MET A 96 -21.55 8.91 -5.15
CA MET A 96 -21.51 10.19 -5.88
C MET A 96 -20.41 11.09 -5.35
N VAL A 97 -20.02 10.89 -4.13
CA VAL A 97 -19.16 11.74 -3.32
C VAL A 97 -17.70 11.29 -3.36
N CYS A 98 -17.40 10.01 -3.63
CA CYS A 98 -16.01 9.57 -3.72
C CYS A 98 -15.21 10.32 -4.81
N PHE A 99 -15.89 10.78 -5.85
CA PHE A 99 -15.25 11.52 -6.93
C PHE A 99 -15.58 13.01 -6.95
N LEU A 100 -16.67 13.46 -6.31
CA LEU A 100 -17.13 14.83 -6.41
C LEU A 100 -16.07 15.83 -5.92
N GLY A 101 -15.67 16.73 -6.81
CA GLY A 101 -14.68 17.77 -6.52
C GLY A 101 -13.22 17.30 -6.53
N LEU A 102 -12.96 15.99 -6.68
CA LEU A 102 -11.60 15.48 -6.79
C LEU A 102 -10.97 15.88 -8.13
N LYS A 103 -9.68 16.17 -8.08
CA LYS A 103 -8.86 16.33 -9.28
C LYS A 103 -8.45 14.95 -9.79
N GLU A 104 -8.34 14.83 -11.11
CA GLU A 104 -7.88 13.61 -11.79
C GLU A 104 -6.57 13.09 -11.23
N GLU A 105 -5.57 13.96 -11.05
CA GLU A 105 -4.25 13.62 -10.50
C GLU A 105 -4.32 12.91 -9.13
N LYS A 106 -5.29 13.30 -8.27
CA LYS A 106 -5.47 12.67 -6.97
C LYS A 106 -6.02 11.25 -7.11
N VAL A 107 -7.02 11.06 -7.96
CA VAL A 107 -7.62 9.74 -8.21
C VAL A 107 -6.62 8.82 -8.89
N ALA A 108 -5.92 9.28 -9.93
CA ALA A 108 -4.88 8.52 -10.61
C ALA A 108 -3.75 8.11 -9.64
N ARG A 109 -3.37 8.99 -8.71
CA ARG A 109 -2.39 8.65 -7.68
C ARG A 109 -2.90 7.54 -6.73
N VAL A 110 -4.16 7.61 -6.28
CA VAL A 110 -4.75 6.55 -5.43
C VAL A 110 -4.83 5.24 -6.20
N ALA A 111 -5.25 5.28 -7.47
CA ALA A 111 -5.31 4.12 -8.35
C ALA A 111 -3.95 3.42 -8.47
N ARG A 112 -2.89 4.18 -8.71
CA ARG A 112 -1.53 3.65 -8.88
C ARG A 112 -0.86 3.25 -7.57
N ALA A 113 -1.08 3.99 -6.48
CA ALA A 113 -0.32 3.82 -5.24
C ALA A 113 -1.04 3.00 -4.16
N THR A 114 -2.37 3.06 -4.10
CA THR A 114 -3.15 2.47 -2.99
C THR A 114 -3.93 1.23 -3.43
N LEU A 115 -4.64 1.30 -4.54
CA LEU A 115 -5.54 0.24 -4.98
C LEU A 115 -4.84 -1.09 -5.35
N PRO A 116 -3.61 -1.13 -5.91
CA PRO A 116 -2.97 -2.38 -6.32
C PRO A 116 -2.85 -3.40 -5.19
N LYS A 117 -2.55 -2.97 -3.96
CA LYS A 117 -2.51 -3.87 -2.80
C LYS A 117 -3.85 -4.57 -2.60
N HIS A 118 -4.94 -3.81 -2.62
CA HIS A 118 -6.28 -4.32 -2.34
C HIS A 118 -6.83 -5.16 -3.50
N PHE A 119 -6.46 -4.84 -4.75
CA PHE A 119 -6.77 -5.69 -5.89
C PHE A 119 -6.02 -7.02 -5.81
N LEU A 120 -4.72 -7.03 -5.52
CA LEU A 120 -3.93 -8.26 -5.38
C LEU A 120 -4.46 -9.17 -4.27
N GLU A 121 -4.91 -8.59 -3.15
CA GLU A 121 -5.54 -9.33 -2.05
C GLU A 121 -6.94 -9.90 -2.43
N ASP A 122 -7.58 -9.35 -3.45
CA ASP A 122 -8.94 -9.74 -3.90
C ASP A 122 -8.96 -10.59 -5.18
N ILE A 123 -7.86 -10.71 -5.89
CA ILE A 123 -7.77 -11.60 -7.05
C ILE A 123 -8.00 -13.05 -6.60
N GLY A 124 -8.88 -13.75 -7.33
CA GLY A 124 -9.02 -15.19 -7.23
C GLY A 124 -7.90 -15.89 -8.00
N ARG A 125 -7.28 -16.88 -7.35
CA ARG A 125 -6.23 -17.68 -8.00
C ARG A 125 -6.73 -18.30 -9.29
N GLU A 126 -7.95 -18.84 -9.27
CA GLU A 126 -8.61 -19.50 -10.39
C GLU A 126 -8.84 -18.54 -11.56
N GLY A 127 -9.31 -17.32 -11.28
CA GLY A 127 -9.46 -16.27 -12.30
C GLY A 127 -8.12 -15.84 -12.91
N LEU A 128 -7.07 -15.75 -12.10
CA LEU A 128 -5.73 -15.43 -12.60
C LEU A 128 -5.14 -16.53 -13.48
N GLU A 129 -5.36 -17.80 -13.14
CA GLU A 129 -4.89 -18.94 -13.94
C GLU A 129 -5.53 -18.92 -15.35
N ILE A 130 -6.80 -18.55 -15.44
CA ILE A 130 -7.47 -18.39 -16.74
C ILE A 130 -6.82 -17.25 -17.53
N VAL A 131 -6.63 -16.09 -16.92
CA VAL A 131 -5.99 -14.94 -17.59
C VAL A 131 -4.61 -15.29 -18.12
N ARG A 132 -3.82 -16.04 -17.36
CA ARG A 132 -2.47 -16.49 -17.78
C ARG A 132 -2.46 -17.46 -18.95
N GLY A 133 -3.56 -18.15 -19.19
CA GLY A 133 -3.71 -19.07 -20.31
C GLY A 133 -3.83 -18.40 -21.68
N PHE A 134 -4.16 -17.11 -21.72
CA PHE A 134 -4.36 -16.36 -22.97
C PHE A 134 -3.19 -15.41 -23.26
N LYS A 135 -2.83 -15.30 -24.54
CA LYS A 135 -1.76 -14.38 -24.99
C LYS A 135 -2.23 -12.93 -25.07
N ARG A 136 -3.51 -12.72 -25.39
CA ARG A 136 -4.12 -11.40 -25.54
C ARG A 136 -5.33 -11.31 -24.61
N VAL A 137 -5.34 -10.32 -23.73
CA VAL A 137 -6.41 -10.14 -22.75
C VAL A 137 -6.88 -8.69 -22.77
N VAL A 138 -8.19 -8.52 -22.91
CA VAL A 138 -8.89 -7.25 -22.81
C VAL A 138 -9.75 -7.26 -21.55
N GLY A 139 -9.52 -6.33 -20.66
CA GLY A 139 -10.29 -6.17 -19.43
C GLY A 139 -11.53 -5.31 -19.65
N LEU A 140 -12.68 -5.79 -19.23
CA LEU A 140 -13.92 -5.02 -19.17
C LEU A 140 -14.22 -4.67 -17.72
N SER A 141 -14.28 -3.38 -17.40
CA SER A 141 -14.71 -2.90 -16.09
C SER A 141 -16.07 -2.23 -16.22
N ARG A 142 -17.05 -2.78 -15.53
CA ARG A 142 -18.45 -2.35 -15.63
C ARG A 142 -18.81 -1.31 -14.57
N MET A 143 -18.46 -1.59 -13.34
CA MET A 143 -18.85 -0.80 -12.18
C MET A 143 -17.71 0.07 -11.65
N ILE A 144 -16.49 -0.41 -11.76
CA ILE A 144 -15.31 0.32 -11.34
C ILE A 144 -14.90 1.26 -12.49
N PRO A 145 -14.76 2.58 -12.26
CA PRO A 145 -14.25 3.49 -13.26
C PRO A 145 -12.88 3.07 -13.81
N ARG A 146 -12.67 3.21 -15.11
CA ARG A 146 -11.44 2.81 -15.80
C ARG A 146 -10.19 3.36 -15.11
N ILE A 147 -10.22 4.63 -14.70
CA ILE A 147 -9.10 5.28 -14.00
C ILE A 147 -8.67 4.57 -12.71
N MET A 148 -9.55 3.81 -12.05
CA MET A 148 -9.20 3.07 -10.83
C MET A 148 -8.47 1.76 -11.09
N VAL A 149 -8.67 1.12 -12.23
CA VAL A 149 -8.19 -0.25 -12.50
C VAL A 149 -7.16 -0.33 -13.62
N GLU A 150 -7.10 0.64 -14.51
CA GLU A 150 -6.31 0.56 -15.74
C GLU A 150 -4.82 0.37 -15.47
N ASP A 151 -4.23 1.20 -14.60
CA ASP A 151 -2.80 1.09 -14.24
C ASP A 151 -2.49 -0.28 -13.63
N PHE A 152 -3.36 -0.75 -12.73
CA PHE A 152 -3.19 -2.05 -12.11
C PHE A 152 -3.25 -3.21 -13.13
N LEU A 153 -4.25 -3.21 -14.01
CA LEU A 153 -4.44 -4.28 -14.98
C LEU A 153 -3.31 -4.31 -16.03
N LYS A 154 -2.84 -3.15 -16.46
CA LYS A 154 -1.70 -3.06 -17.39
C LYS A 154 -0.38 -3.42 -16.74
N GLU A 155 -0.07 -2.87 -15.57
CA GLU A 155 1.24 -3.03 -14.94
C GLU A 155 1.43 -4.37 -14.21
N TYR A 156 0.38 -4.89 -13.55
CA TYR A 156 0.47 -6.12 -12.78
C TYR A 156 -0.03 -7.34 -13.54
N MET A 157 -1.08 -7.16 -14.35
CA MET A 157 -1.73 -8.29 -15.05
C MET A 157 -1.28 -8.42 -16.51
N GLY A 158 -0.62 -7.39 -17.06
CA GLY A 158 -0.15 -7.39 -18.44
C GLY A 158 -1.28 -7.32 -19.49
N LEU A 159 -2.46 -6.78 -19.15
CA LEU A 159 -3.57 -6.64 -20.09
C LEU A 159 -3.21 -5.64 -21.18
N GLU A 160 -3.57 -6.00 -22.43
CA GLU A 160 -3.33 -5.17 -23.61
C GLU A 160 -4.18 -3.89 -23.57
N MET A 161 -5.45 -4.04 -23.20
CA MET A 161 -6.41 -2.95 -23.18
C MET A 161 -7.40 -3.10 -22.02
N VAL A 162 -7.87 -1.97 -21.52
CA VAL A 162 -8.92 -1.90 -20.50
C VAL A 162 -10.05 -1.01 -21.01
N VAL A 163 -11.24 -1.57 -21.11
CA VAL A 163 -12.47 -0.86 -21.46
C VAL A 163 -13.32 -0.70 -20.21
N GLY A 164 -13.75 0.50 -19.92
CA GLY A 164 -14.53 0.75 -18.71
C GLY A 164 -15.22 2.13 -18.76
N ARG A 165 -16.04 2.39 -17.74
CA ARG A 165 -16.74 3.67 -17.61
C ARG A 165 -15.78 4.78 -17.23
N GLU A 166 -15.91 5.93 -17.85
CA GLU A 166 -15.26 7.18 -17.43
C GLU A 166 -16.13 7.93 -16.42
N VAL A 167 -15.48 8.68 -15.55
CA VAL A 167 -16.18 9.59 -14.64
C VAL A 167 -16.19 10.98 -15.25
N LYS A 168 -17.38 11.58 -15.38
CA LYS A 168 -17.55 12.89 -15.97
C LYS A 168 -16.76 13.96 -15.24
N MET A 169 -16.02 14.76 -16.00
CA MET A 169 -15.25 15.90 -15.49
C MET A 169 -15.82 17.24 -15.93
N VAL A 170 -15.78 18.21 -15.02
CA VAL A 170 -16.08 19.62 -15.31
C VAL A 170 -14.99 20.48 -14.69
N ARG A 171 -14.36 21.34 -15.52
CA ARG A 171 -13.26 22.23 -15.09
C ARG A 171 -12.12 21.51 -14.34
N GLY A 172 -11.72 20.33 -14.82
CA GLY A 172 -10.62 19.54 -14.25
C GLY A 172 -10.93 18.87 -12.90
N ARG A 173 -12.21 18.74 -12.57
CA ARG A 173 -12.69 18.03 -11.37
C ARG A 173 -13.80 17.05 -11.74
N TYR A 174 -13.80 15.92 -11.06
CA TYR A 174 -14.87 14.93 -11.20
C TYR A 174 -16.16 15.43 -10.57
N VAL A 175 -17.29 15.16 -11.25
CA VAL A 175 -18.64 15.48 -10.74
C VAL A 175 -19.35 14.27 -10.14
N GLY A 176 -18.66 13.12 -10.04
CA GLY A 176 -19.21 11.90 -9.45
C GLY A 176 -20.27 11.18 -10.30
N LEU A 177 -20.41 11.54 -11.57
CA LEU A 177 -21.31 10.89 -12.52
C LEU A 177 -20.50 10.07 -13.51
N LEU A 178 -20.95 8.86 -13.81
CA LEU A 178 -20.38 8.04 -14.88
C LEU A 178 -20.91 8.52 -16.23
N GLU A 179 -20.04 8.57 -17.22
CA GLU A 179 -20.42 8.90 -18.59
C GLU A 179 -21.31 7.81 -19.19
N MET A 180 -22.22 8.24 -20.08
CA MET A 180 -23.13 7.32 -20.74
C MET A 180 -22.42 6.52 -21.86
N GLU A 181 -22.96 5.38 -22.19
CA GLU A 181 -22.34 4.27 -22.93
C GLU A 181 -21.90 4.50 -24.38
N SER A 182 -22.19 5.64 -25.00
CA SER A 182 -21.98 5.87 -26.42
C SER A 182 -20.51 5.82 -26.89
N GLU A 183 -19.56 6.01 -25.99
CA GLU A 183 -18.11 6.07 -26.33
C GLU A 183 -17.37 4.73 -26.16
N ARG A 184 -18.04 3.68 -25.63
CA ARG A 184 -17.43 2.38 -25.35
C ARG A 184 -17.09 1.54 -26.58
N LYS A 185 -17.72 1.81 -27.70
CA LYS A 185 -17.56 1.02 -28.94
C LYS A 185 -16.17 1.14 -29.55
N LEU A 186 -15.52 2.30 -29.39
CA LEU A 186 -14.22 2.58 -30.02
C LEU A 186 -13.08 1.66 -29.57
N GLY A 187 -13.14 1.08 -28.37
CA GLY A 187 -12.07 0.21 -27.86
C GLY A 187 -12.06 -1.19 -28.48
N LEU A 188 -13.24 -1.75 -28.72
CA LEU A 188 -13.38 -3.12 -29.23
C LEU A 188 -13.20 -3.21 -30.75
N GLU A 189 -13.41 -2.12 -31.48
CA GLU A 189 -13.17 -2.02 -32.93
C GLU A 189 -11.71 -2.31 -33.32
N LYS A 190 -10.75 -2.09 -32.39
CA LYS A 190 -9.33 -2.42 -32.61
C LYS A 190 -9.04 -3.92 -32.63
N LEU A 191 -10.00 -4.75 -32.25
CA LEU A 191 -9.89 -6.21 -32.20
C LEU A 191 -10.61 -6.87 -33.39
N GLU A 192 -11.10 -6.09 -34.35
CA GLU A 192 -11.74 -6.63 -35.54
C GLU A 192 -10.84 -7.65 -36.26
N GLY A 193 -11.41 -8.82 -36.59
CA GLY A 193 -10.68 -9.92 -37.23
C GLY A 193 -10.00 -10.93 -36.30
N THR A 194 -10.08 -10.77 -34.98
CA THR A 194 -9.57 -11.75 -34.00
C THR A 194 -10.76 -12.52 -33.40
N GLU A 195 -10.69 -13.83 -33.35
CA GLU A 195 -11.69 -14.62 -32.59
C GLU A 195 -11.58 -14.29 -31.10
N MET A 196 -12.71 -14.01 -30.47
CA MET A 196 -12.77 -13.56 -29.07
C MET A 196 -13.57 -14.54 -28.22
N VAL A 197 -13.07 -14.79 -27.01
CA VAL A 197 -13.73 -15.59 -25.96
C VAL A 197 -14.05 -14.69 -24.78
N GLY A 198 -15.28 -14.76 -24.29
CA GLY A 198 -15.74 -14.01 -23.12
C GLY A 198 -15.58 -14.82 -21.83
N PHE A 199 -15.16 -14.17 -20.75
CA PHE A 199 -15.13 -14.76 -19.42
C PHE A 199 -15.68 -13.77 -18.38
N GLY A 200 -16.67 -14.20 -17.61
CA GLY A 200 -17.31 -13.31 -16.64
C GLY A 200 -18.29 -14.00 -15.68
N SER A 201 -19.13 -13.21 -15.01
CA SER A 201 -20.10 -13.69 -14.04
C SER A 201 -21.49 -13.86 -14.63
N CYS A 202 -22.19 -14.95 -14.26
CA CYS A 202 -23.59 -15.16 -14.60
C CYS A 202 -24.48 -13.99 -14.21
N THR A 203 -24.30 -13.42 -13.02
CA THR A 203 -25.10 -12.29 -12.53
C THR A 203 -24.89 -11.02 -13.34
N GLY A 204 -23.69 -10.85 -13.93
CA GLY A 204 -23.38 -9.74 -14.82
C GLY A 204 -24.01 -9.92 -16.19
N TYR A 205 -23.91 -11.11 -16.78
CA TYR A 205 -24.28 -11.40 -18.16
C TYR A 205 -25.75 -11.12 -18.48
N PHE A 206 -26.65 -11.38 -17.53
CA PHE A 206 -28.09 -11.14 -17.72
C PHE A 206 -28.52 -9.68 -17.57
N SER A 207 -27.61 -8.74 -17.28
CA SER A 207 -27.92 -7.31 -17.37
C SER A 207 -27.80 -6.84 -18.83
N HIS A 208 -28.77 -6.03 -19.29
CA HIS A 208 -28.87 -5.56 -20.69
C HIS A 208 -27.57 -4.94 -21.23
N ASP A 209 -26.88 -4.16 -20.38
CA ASP A 209 -25.64 -3.46 -20.73
C ASP A 209 -24.46 -4.41 -20.95
N TYR A 210 -24.52 -5.60 -20.38
CA TYR A 210 -23.42 -6.55 -20.40
C TYR A 210 -23.49 -7.52 -21.57
N HIS A 211 -24.70 -7.85 -21.96
CA HIS A 211 -24.94 -8.69 -23.13
C HIS A 211 -24.32 -8.09 -24.40
N GLN A 212 -24.39 -6.75 -24.55
CA GLN A 212 -23.82 -6.08 -25.71
C GLN A 212 -22.29 -6.15 -25.78
N LEU A 213 -21.59 -6.24 -24.63
CA LEU A 213 -20.12 -6.29 -24.60
C LEU A 213 -19.57 -7.66 -24.99
N PHE A 214 -20.34 -8.72 -24.73
CA PHE A 214 -19.97 -10.08 -25.13
C PHE A 214 -20.56 -10.53 -26.48
N THR A 215 -21.32 -9.69 -27.16
CA THR A 215 -21.83 -10.00 -28.51
C THR A 215 -20.75 -10.14 -29.57
N CYS A 216 -19.55 -9.59 -29.30
CA CYS A 216 -18.39 -9.78 -30.16
C CYS A 216 -17.66 -11.11 -29.90
N CYS A 217 -18.01 -11.85 -28.84
CA CYS A 217 -17.38 -13.11 -28.49
C CYS A 217 -18.15 -14.28 -29.14
N LYS A 218 -17.39 -15.27 -29.63
CA LYS A 218 -17.95 -16.51 -30.19
C LYS A 218 -18.46 -17.41 -29.08
N GLU A 219 -17.70 -17.51 -28.00
CA GLU A 219 -18.00 -18.31 -26.83
C GLU A 219 -17.89 -17.47 -25.57
N VAL A 220 -18.72 -17.72 -24.58
CA VAL A 220 -18.69 -17.04 -23.29
C VAL A 220 -18.76 -18.05 -22.15
N TYR A 221 -17.78 -17.99 -21.26
CA TYR A 221 -17.71 -18.83 -20.06
C TYR A 221 -18.16 -18.01 -18.85
N LEU A 222 -19.16 -18.52 -18.14
CA LEU A 222 -19.78 -17.81 -17.02
C LEU A 222 -19.55 -18.52 -15.68
N VAL A 223 -19.03 -17.78 -14.71
CA VAL A 223 -18.80 -18.23 -13.33
C VAL A 223 -20.04 -17.94 -12.49
N THR A 224 -20.48 -18.92 -11.73
CA THR A 224 -21.58 -18.72 -10.77
C THR A 224 -21.10 -18.08 -9.46
N PRO A 225 -21.99 -17.41 -8.70
CA PRO A 225 -21.63 -16.85 -7.39
C PRO A 225 -21.14 -17.92 -6.39
N GLU A 226 -21.65 -19.15 -6.50
CA GLU A 226 -21.27 -20.29 -5.66
C GLU A 226 -19.83 -20.72 -5.95
N GLN A 227 -19.47 -20.84 -7.22
CA GLN A 227 -18.10 -21.14 -7.65
C GLN A 227 -17.13 -20.04 -7.20
N LYS A 228 -17.52 -18.78 -7.36
CA LYS A 228 -16.70 -17.62 -6.96
C LYS A 228 -16.43 -17.59 -5.45
N LYS A 229 -17.35 -18.04 -4.61
CA LYS A 229 -17.13 -18.17 -3.15
C LYS A 229 -16.08 -19.22 -2.79
N GLN A 230 -15.87 -20.21 -3.65
CA GLN A 230 -14.89 -21.28 -3.45
C GLN A 230 -13.47 -20.87 -3.91
N TRP A 231 -13.34 -19.76 -4.62
CA TRP A 231 -12.05 -19.29 -5.11
C TRP A 231 -11.08 -19.01 -3.96
N SER A 232 -9.86 -19.48 -4.12
CA SER A 232 -8.78 -19.28 -3.18
C SER A 232 -8.16 -17.88 -3.30
N THR A 233 -7.58 -17.40 -2.21
CA THR A 233 -6.78 -16.16 -2.24
C THR A 233 -5.45 -16.43 -2.91
N LEU A 234 -4.95 -15.45 -3.66
CA LEU A 234 -3.64 -15.52 -4.27
C LEU A 234 -2.55 -15.32 -3.20
N PRO A 235 -1.64 -16.29 -2.98
CA PRO A 235 -0.50 -16.12 -2.10
C PRO A 235 0.45 -15.04 -2.64
N ARG A 236 1.20 -14.36 -1.76
CA ARG A 236 2.09 -13.25 -2.14
C ARG A 236 3.22 -13.63 -3.10
N ASP A 237 3.74 -14.85 -2.94
CA ASP A 237 4.78 -15.42 -3.79
C ASP A 237 4.30 -15.71 -5.22
N GLN A 238 2.98 -15.80 -5.43
CA GLN A 238 2.35 -16.02 -6.72
C GLN A 238 1.84 -14.74 -7.39
N TYR A 239 2.04 -13.58 -6.78
CA TYR A 239 1.66 -12.32 -7.40
C TYR A 239 2.34 -12.14 -8.77
N PRO A 240 1.62 -11.69 -9.80
CA PRO A 240 2.19 -11.49 -11.15
C PRO A 240 3.39 -10.54 -11.14
N ARG A 241 3.35 -9.55 -10.24
CA ARG A 241 4.44 -8.64 -9.95
C ARG A 241 4.55 -8.45 -8.44
N PRO A 242 5.74 -8.53 -7.84
CA PRO A 242 5.93 -8.29 -6.41
C PRO A 242 5.41 -6.92 -5.98
N LEU A 243 4.60 -6.89 -4.93
CA LEU A 243 4.14 -5.63 -4.33
C LEU A 243 5.19 -5.12 -3.35
N ILE A 244 6.15 -4.33 -3.84
CA ILE A 244 7.23 -3.77 -3.00
C ILE A 244 6.80 -2.43 -2.39
N PHE A 245 6.07 -1.63 -3.15
CA PHE A 245 5.62 -0.32 -2.72
C PHE A 245 4.11 -0.17 -2.82
N HIS A 246 3.51 0.33 -1.77
CA HIS A 246 2.15 0.86 -1.77
C HIS A 246 2.05 2.05 -0.83
N ASP A 247 1.04 2.88 -1.03
CA ASP A 247 0.71 4.01 -0.16
C ASP A 247 -0.70 3.85 0.42
N GLY A 248 -1.23 4.89 1.02
CA GLY A 248 -2.53 4.92 1.66
C GLY A 248 -2.44 4.93 3.18
N ARG A 249 -3.50 5.40 3.83
CA ARG A 249 -3.58 5.53 5.29
C ARG A 249 -4.19 4.31 5.97
N LEU A 250 -5.10 3.61 5.30
CA LEU A 250 -5.77 2.45 5.88
C LEU A 250 -4.88 1.19 5.79
N ALA A 251 -4.69 0.54 6.94
CA ALA A 251 -3.96 -0.72 7.03
C ALA A 251 -4.85 -1.96 6.80
N PHE A 252 -6.16 -1.80 6.86
CA PHE A 252 -7.16 -2.84 6.66
C PHE A 252 -7.97 -2.62 5.39
N ARG A 253 -8.64 -3.66 4.91
CA ARG A 253 -9.61 -3.55 3.81
C ARG A 253 -10.91 -2.93 4.36
N PRO A 254 -11.37 -1.78 3.86
CA PRO A 254 -12.51 -1.05 4.40
C PRO A 254 -13.84 -1.69 4.00
N THR A 255 -14.22 -2.79 4.66
CA THR A 255 -15.58 -3.34 4.58
C THR A 255 -16.55 -2.41 5.33
N PRO A 256 -17.87 -2.47 5.08
CA PRO A 256 -18.83 -1.63 5.80
C PRO A 256 -18.73 -1.74 7.34
N GLN A 257 -18.55 -2.96 7.85
CA GLN A 257 -18.38 -3.21 9.28
C GLN A 257 -17.08 -2.64 9.84
N ALA A 258 -15.95 -2.90 9.16
CA ALA A 258 -14.64 -2.39 9.56
C ALA A 258 -14.59 -0.85 9.48
N THR A 259 -15.23 -0.26 8.47
CA THR A 259 -15.33 1.20 8.34
C THR A 259 -16.17 1.81 9.47
N LEU A 260 -17.30 1.18 9.83
CA LEU A 260 -18.09 1.62 10.96
C LEU A 260 -17.30 1.53 12.27
N ALA A 261 -16.60 0.41 12.51
CA ALA A 261 -15.74 0.25 13.68
C ALA A 261 -14.64 1.33 13.74
N MET A 262 -14.01 1.64 12.61
CA MET A 262 -13.03 2.73 12.51
C MET A 262 -13.66 4.08 12.85
N LEU A 263 -14.85 4.40 12.32
CA LEU A 263 -15.54 5.67 12.60
C LEU A 263 -15.94 5.80 14.07
N MET A 264 -16.34 4.70 14.71
CA MET A 264 -16.61 4.67 16.15
C MET A 264 -15.35 4.82 16.99
N TRP A 265 -14.22 4.27 16.52
CA TRP A 265 -12.93 4.38 17.17
C TRP A 265 -12.32 5.79 17.04
N LEU A 266 -12.55 6.49 15.94
CA LEU A 266 -11.86 7.72 15.56
C LEU A 266 -11.87 8.81 16.66
N PRO A 267 -12.99 9.13 17.36
CA PRO A 267 -12.98 10.12 18.44
C PRO A 267 -12.00 9.75 19.55
N LEU A 268 -12.03 8.50 20.01
CA LEU A 268 -11.11 8.00 21.04
C LEU A 268 -9.66 8.00 20.53
N ALA A 269 -9.43 7.61 19.28
CA ALA A 269 -8.12 7.57 18.64
C ALA A 269 -7.43 8.94 18.65
N VAL A 270 -8.17 10.03 18.40
CA VAL A 270 -7.64 11.39 18.42
C VAL A 270 -7.15 11.76 19.83
N HIS A 271 -7.99 11.53 20.86
CA HIS A 271 -7.59 11.81 22.24
C HIS A 271 -6.38 10.97 22.69
N LEU A 272 -6.41 9.68 22.33
CA LEU A 272 -5.31 8.75 22.63
C LEU A 272 -4.01 9.16 21.96
N THR A 273 -4.07 9.66 20.72
CA THR A 273 -2.90 10.18 19.99
C THR A 273 -2.30 11.39 20.68
N VAL A 274 -3.12 12.33 21.10
CA VAL A 274 -2.65 13.52 21.84
C VAL A 274 -1.98 13.08 23.14
N LEU A 275 -2.63 12.21 23.92
CA LEU A 275 -2.08 11.67 25.17
C LEU A 275 -0.72 10.99 24.94
N ARG A 276 -0.66 10.05 24.00
CA ARG A 276 0.57 9.31 23.67
C ARG A 276 1.69 10.25 23.23
N THR A 277 1.38 11.24 22.38
CA THR A 277 2.37 12.22 21.91
C THR A 277 2.90 13.04 23.08
N LEU A 278 2.04 13.57 23.93
CA LEU A 278 2.46 14.35 25.11
C LEU A 278 3.32 13.53 26.08
N VAL A 279 2.94 12.28 26.32
CA VAL A 279 3.69 11.34 27.19
C VAL A 279 5.09 11.07 26.63
N PHE A 280 5.18 10.69 25.35
CA PHE A 280 6.48 10.33 24.76
C PHE A 280 7.41 11.53 24.52
N VAL A 281 6.86 12.72 24.33
CA VAL A 281 7.68 13.95 24.14
C VAL A 281 8.20 14.51 25.47
N ASN A 282 7.38 14.48 26.53
CA ASN A 282 7.67 15.24 27.75
C ASN A 282 8.17 14.38 28.91
N LEU A 283 7.88 13.07 28.93
CA LEU A 283 8.22 12.21 30.07
C LEU A 283 9.46 11.35 29.79
N PRO A 284 10.24 11.02 30.84
CA PRO A 284 11.34 10.05 30.72
C PRO A 284 10.86 8.68 30.25
N TYR A 285 11.72 7.93 29.58
CA TYR A 285 11.36 6.61 29.01
C TYR A 285 10.87 5.61 30.08
N SER A 286 11.40 5.68 31.31
CA SER A 286 10.94 4.87 32.44
C SER A 286 9.47 5.07 32.81
N ILE A 287 8.90 6.23 32.51
CA ILE A 287 7.48 6.57 32.76
C ILE A 287 6.66 6.44 31.48
N SER A 288 7.20 6.86 30.35
CA SER A 288 6.46 6.84 29.07
C SER A 288 6.20 5.43 28.55
N LEU A 289 7.09 4.48 28.79
CA LEU A 289 6.90 3.09 28.37
C LEU A 289 5.72 2.40 29.10
N PRO A 290 5.63 2.41 30.45
CA PRO A 290 4.48 1.85 31.15
C PRO A 290 3.15 2.49 30.73
N ILE A 291 3.10 3.81 30.59
CA ILE A 291 1.89 4.52 30.13
C ILE A 291 1.58 4.14 28.69
N GLY A 292 2.57 4.06 27.81
CA GLY A 292 2.42 3.59 26.44
C GLY A 292 1.80 2.18 26.41
N SER A 293 2.32 1.26 27.21
CA SER A 293 1.81 -0.11 27.32
C SER A 293 0.38 -0.13 27.85
N ALA A 294 0.06 0.63 28.89
CA ALA A 294 -1.29 0.76 29.43
C ALA A 294 -2.30 1.32 28.40
N THR A 295 -1.82 2.13 27.46
CA THR A 295 -2.63 2.65 26.35
C THR A 295 -2.65 1.75 25.12
N GLY A 296 -2.09 0.53 25.18
CA GLY A 296 -2.14 -0.49 24.12
C GLY A 296 -0.94 -0.53 23.19
N ILE A 297 0.12 0.28 23.41
CA ILE A 297 1.36 0.19 22.63
C ILE A 297 2.12 -1.05 23.10
N THR A 298 2.42 -1.95 22.17
CA THR A 298 3.23 -3.14 22.46
C THR A 298 4.65 -2.95 21.92
N THR A 299 5.64 -3.09 22.80
CA THR A 299 7.04 -3.04 22.40
C THR A 299 7.77 -4.31 22.83
N ARG A 300 8.59 -4.86 21.95
CA ARG A 300 9.42 -6.02 22.23
C ARG A 300 10.86 -5.73 21.82
N VAL A 301 11.79 -6.08 22.71
CA VAL A 301 13.22 -6.01 22.41
C VAL A 301 13.80 -7.43 22.35
N ILE A 302 14.68 -7.66 21.38
CA ILE A 302 15.41 -8.93 21.21
C ILE A 302 16.90 -8.58 21.25
N ASN A 303 17.67 -9.36 22.02
CA ASN A 303 19.11 -9.18 22.21
C ASN A 303 19.46 -7.76 22.69
N SER A 304 18.75 -7.26 23.72
CA SER A 304 19.03 -5.96 24.29
C SER A 304 20.48 -5.89 24.82
N PRO A 305 21.26 -4.87 24.44
CA PRO A 305 22.59 -4.67 25.00
C PRO A 305 22.57 -4.36 26.49
N ILE A 306 21.40 -4.06 27.08
CA ILE A 306 21.20 -3.76 28.51
C ILE A 306 20.99 -5.06 29.32
N SER A 307 20.50 -6.14 28.70
CA SER A 307 20.07 -7.39 29.40
C SER A 307 21.12 -8.50 29.38
N GLY A 308 22.32 -8.26 28.91
CA GLY A 308 23.35 -9.29 28.80
C GLY A 308 24.01 -9.64 30.14
N ASN A 309 23.52 -10.70 30.82
CA ASN A 309 24.25 -11.48 31.82
C ASN A 309 25.34 -12.38 31.18
N GLY A 310 25.99 -11.92 30.14
CA GLY A 310 27.02 -12.63 29.39
C GLY A 310 28.27 -11.77 29.24
N CYS A 311 29.18 -11.88 30.19
CA CYS A 311 30.62 -11.58 30.09
C CYS A 311 31.07 -10.61 28.98
N THR A 312 30.89 -9.36 29.19
CA THR A 312 31.91 -8.34 28.88
C THR A 312 31.69 -7.16 29.82
N ASN A 313 32.76 -6.80 30.55
CA ASN A 313 32.85 -5.75 31.54
C ASN A 313 32.29 -4.41 31.08
N HIS A 314 31.00 -4.15 31.26
CA HIS A 314 30.40 -2.84 31.10
C HIS A 314 29.92 -2.25 32.44
N GLY A 315 30.55 -2.68 33.53
CA GLY A 315 30.62 -1.99 34.80
C GLY A 315 31.79 -0.98 34.89
N ALA A 316 32.48 -0.76 33.77
CA ALA A 316 33.50 0.28 33.72
C ALA A 316 32.80 1.65 33.61
N LEU A 317 32.96 2.46 34.61
CA LEU A 317 32.78 3.91 34.60
C LEU A 317 33.07 4.44 33.18
N ALA A 318 32.11 5.17 32.59
CA ALA A 318 32.25 5.78 31.28
C ALA A 318 33.62 6.42 31.14
N GLN A 319 34.51 5.81 30.35
CA GLN A 319 35.80 6.44 30.08
C GLN A 319 35.51 7.74 29.30
N PRO A 320 36.05 8.88 29.67
CA PRO A 320 35.71 10.18 29.10
C PRO A 320 36.04 10.35 27.61
N ASN A 321 36.58 9.35 26.93
CA ASN A 321 36.98 9.36 25.52
C ASN A 321 36.32 8.28 24.65
N GLN A 322 35.22 7.62 25.08
CA GLN A 322 34.61 6.60 24.26
C GLN A 322 33.71 7.25 23.21
N ARG A 323 34.08 7.10 21.93
CA ARG A 323 33.29 7.51 20.77
C ARG A 323 31.91 6.82 20.80
N GLY A 324 30.84 7.54 20.45
CA GLY A 324 29.49 6.99 20.40
C GLY A 324 29.34 5.89 19.34
N HIS A 325 28.34 5.05 19.51
CA HIS A 325 28.03 3.96 18.60
C HIS A 325 27.17 4.44 17.42
N LEU A 326 27.40 3.84 16.23
CA LEU A 326 26.57 4.06 15.07
C LEU A 326 25.61 2.88 14.86
N TYR A 327 24.33 3.09 15.14
CA TYR A 327 23.27 2.13 14.88
C TYR A 327 22.76 2.29 13.45
N VAL A 328 22.74 1.20 12.71
CA VAL A 328 22.27 1.12 11.32
C VAL A 328 21.02 0.28 11.27
N CYS A 329 19.89 0.83 10.86
CA CYS A 329 18.61 0.11 10.86
C CYS A 329 17.87 0.21 9.52
N ASN A 330 16.98 -0.73 9.25
CA ASN A 330 15.98 -0.60 8.20
C ASN A 330 14.95 0.48 8.56
N HIS A 331 14.21 0.97 7.55
CA HIS A 331 13.32 2.13 7.74
C HIS A 331 11.85 1.76 7.56
N ARG A 332 11.13 1.66 8.68
CA ARG A 332 9.71 1.30 8.73
C ARG A 332 8.79 2.52 8.93
N THR A 333 9.17 3.39 9.87
CA THR A 333 8.41 4.60 10.21
C THR A 333 9.34 5.76 10.61
N LEU A 334 8.82 6.96 10.75
CA LEU A 334 9.57 8.08 11.31
C LEU A 334 9.97 7.87 12.79
N LEU A 335 9.35 6.90 13.47
CA LEU A 335 9.58 6.59 14.87
C LEU A 335 10.73 5.59 15.09
N ASP A 336 11.30 5.02 14.03
CA ASP A 336 12.38 4.03 14.13
C ASP A 336 13.51 4.43 15.07
N PRO A 337 14.13 5.62 14.92
CA PRO A 337 15.20 6.04 15.82
C PRO A 337 14.71 6.30 17.26
N VAL A 338 13.45 6.72 17.41
CA VAL A 338 12.85 6.93 18.74
C VAL A 338 12.72 5.60 19.48
N TYR A 339 12.24 4.55 18.81
CA TYR A 339 12.14 3.21 19.42
C TYR A 339 13.51 2.64 19.78
N ILE A 340 14.53 2.84 18.93
CA ILE A 340 15.92 2.46 19.29
C ILE A 340 16.38 3.21 20.54
N SER A 341 16.18 4.53 20.62
CA SER A 341 16.53 5.34 21.78
C SER A 341 15.83 4.88 23.06
N VAL A 342 14.54 4.58 22.95
CA VAL A 342 13.72 4.07 24.06
C VAL A 342 14.23 2.72 24.54
N MET A 343 14.55 1.79 23.62
CA MET A 343 15.04 0.45 23.99
C MET A 343 16.47 0.46 24.54
N LEU A 344 17.28 1.43 24.16
CA LEU A 344 18.61 1.67 24.74
C LEU A 344 18.56 2.42 26.08
N ASN A 345 17.40 2.95 26.44
CA ASN A 345 17.24 3.89 27.56
C ASN A 345 18.26 5.04 27.52
N LYS A 346 18.63 5.48 26.32
CA LYS A 346 19.61 6.54 26.06
C LYS A 346 19.07 7.48 24.99
N LYS A 347 19.36 8.78 25.10
CA LYS A 347 19.09 9.73 24.02
C LYS A 347 20.11 9.54 22.90
N VAL A 348 19.63 9.16 21.72
CA VAL A 348 20.43 9.07 20.49
C VAL A 348 20.14 10.28 19.60
N SER A 349 21.01 10.54 18.62
CA SER A 349 20.73 11.51 17.56
C SER A 349 20.35 10.79 16.29
N ALA A 350 19.25 11.19 15.64
CA ALA A 350 18.75 10.58 14.40
C ALA A 350 19.15 11.38 13.18
N MET A 351 19.69 10.70 12.17
CA MET A 351 20.01 11.29 10.87
C MET A 351 18.78 11.24 9.96
N THR A 352 18.40 12.38 9.40
CA THR A 352 17.18 12.51 8.58
C THR A 352 17.44 13.30 7.31
N TYR A 353 16.72 13.00 6.22
CA TYR A 353 16.85 13.74 4.96
C TYR A 353 15.72 14.75 4.73
N SER A 354 14.50 14.42 5.13
CA SER A 354 13.33 15.25 4.85
C SER A 354 12.23 15.02 5.91
N VAL A 355 12.45 15.60 7.07
CA VAL A 355 11.46 15.61 8.15
C VAL A 355 10.80 16.99 8.21
N SER A 356 9.50 17.06 8.48
CA SER A 356 8.80 18.34 8.65
C SER A 356 9.21 19.03 9.94
N CYS A 357 9.11 20.35 9.98
CA CYS A 357 9.39 21.11 11.21
C CYS A 357 8.51 20.66 12.39
N ILE A 358 7.26 20.27 12.11
CA ILE A 358 6.35 19.73 13.13
C ILE A 358 6.87 18.40 13.69
N SER A 359 7.32 17.50 12.81
CA SER A 359 7.87 16.20 13.25
C SER A 359 9.19 16.36 14.02
N GLU A 360 10.01 17.35 13.68
CA GLU A 360 11.21 17.69 14.45
C GLU A 360 10.87 18.25 15.83
N LEU A 361 9.89 19.17 15.90
CA LEU A 361 9.42 19.75 17.16
C LEU A 361 8.85 18.70 18.13
N LEU A 362 8.13 17.72 17.58
CA LEU A 362 7.51 16.64 18.34
C LEU A 362 8.45 15.43 18.56
N SER A 363 9.69 15.51 18.12
CA SER A 363 10.66 14.44 18.33
C SER A 363 11.25 14.48 19.75
N PRO A 364 11.18 13.39 20.54
CA PRO A 364 11.82 13.31 21.85
C PRO A 364 13.34 13.17 21.78
N ILE A 365 13.89 12.98 20.57
CA ILE A 365 15.32 12.84 20.30
C ILE A 365 15.80 13.92 19.33
N ARG A 366 17.08 14.21 19.36
CA ARG A 366 17.68 15.18 18.42
C ARG A 366 17.67 14.63 17.00
N THR A 367 17.14 15.41 16.05
CA THR A 367 17.16 15.10 14.62
C THR A 367 18.13 16.03 13.89
N ILE A 368 18.86 15.48 12.94
CA ILE A 368 19.88 16.21 12.18
C ILE A 368 19.64 15.98 10.69
N ARG A 369 19.44 17.08 9.97
CA ARG A 369 19.18 17.03 8.54
C ARG A 369 20.46 16.81 7.76
N LEU A 370 20.44 15.79 6.90
CA LEU A 370 21.47 15.50 5.92
C LEU A 370 21.15 16.17 4.57
N THR A 371 22.19 16.52 3.82
CA THR A 371 22.10 17.25 2.55
C THR A 371 22.07 16.36 1.32
N ARG A 372 22.37 15.06 1.48
CA ARG A 372 22.62 14.08 0.40
C ARG A 372 23.94 14.30 -0.34
N ASN A 373 24.78 15.20 0.16
CA ASN A 373 26.17 15.30 -0.23
C ASN A 373 27.01 14.46 0.73
N SER A 374 27.64 13.39 0.22
CA SER A 374 28.33 12.40 1.06
C SER A 374 29.41 13.02 1.94
N ASP A 375 30.19 13.97 1.41
CA ASP A 375 31.30 14.56 2.14
C ASP A 375 30.83 15.59 3.20
N GLU A 376 29.81 16.35 2.86
CA GLU A 376 29.20 17.30 3.80
C GLU A 376 28.46 16.54 4.92
N ASP A 377 27.70 15.52 4.58
CA ASP A 377 26.98 14.70 5.54
C ASP A 377 27.95 13.99 6.48
N ARG A 378 29.06 13.47 5.97
CA ARG A 378 30.13 12.90 6.79
C ARG A 378 30.70 13.90 7.77
N ARG A 379 31.08 15.11 7.32
CA ARG A 379 31.60 16.18 8.19
C ARG A 379 30.62 16.59 9.28
N ARG A 380 29.31 16.50 9.03
CA ARG A 380 28.27 16.77 10.03
C ARG A 380 28.14 15.65 11.06
N MET A 381 28.35 14.40 10.65
CA MET A 381 28.16 13.23 11.51
C MET A 381 29.35 12.94 12.43
N GLU A 382 30.60 13.17 11.95
CA GLU A 382 31.81 12.87 12.71
C GLU A 382 31.85 13.55 14.11
N PRO A 383 31.57 14.86 14.25
CA PRO A 383 31.58 15.53 15.56
C PRO A 383 30.45 15.05 16.49
N LEU A 384 29.37 14.52 15.92
CA LEU A 384 28.23 14.05 16.68
C LEU A 384 28.49 12.67 17.27
N LEU A 385 29.21 11.81 16.56
CA LEU A 385 29.68 10.52 17.06
C LEU A 385 30.67 10.66 18.23
N GLN A 386 31.39 11.77 18.31
CA GLN A 386 32.22 12.08 19.49
C GLN A 386 31.41 12.49 20.71
N LYS A 387 30.16 12.96 20.50
CA LYS A 387 29.27 13.44 21.57
C LYS A 387 28.26 12.42 22.05
N GLY A 388 28.03 11.33 21.28
CA GLY A 388 27.07 10.30 21.63
C GLY A 388 26.65 9.42 20.45
N ASP A 389 25.68 8.57 20.72
CA ASP A 389 25.21 7.55 19.80
C ASP A 389 24.37 8.15 18.66
N LEU A 390 24.57 7.64 17.44
CA LEU A 390 23.83 8.02 16.25
C LEU A 390 23.00 6.85 15.71
N VAL A 391 21.86 7.18 15.12
CA VAL A 391 21.01 6.24 14.36
C VAL A 391 20.86 6.72 12.94
N ILE A 392 21.09 5.83 11.98
CA ILE A 392 20.89 6.08 10.56
C ILE A 392 20.01 4.99 9.93
N CYS A 393 19.08 5.43 9.07
CA CYS A 393 18.28 4.54 8.19
C CYS A 393 18.81 4.72 6.75
N PRO A 394 19.75 3.89 6.29
CA PRO A 394 20.45 4.09 5.01
C PRO A 394 19.58 3.87 3.78
N GLU A 395 18.38 3.35 3.90
CA GLU A 395 17.38 3.28 2.83
C GLU A 395 16.91 4.67 2.37
N GLY A 396 16.97 5.68 3.22
CA GLY A 396 16.57 7.05 2.94
C GLY A 396 15.06 7.25 2.69
N THR A 397 14.27 6.19 2.82
CA THR A 397 12.78 6.21 2.78
C THR A 397 12.22 4.94 3.42
N THR A 398 11.01 5.01 3.92
CA THR A 398 10.32 3.87 4.55
C THR A 398 9.87 2.83 3.53
N CYS A 399 9.92 1.54 3.90
CA CYS A 399 9.31 0.44 3.16
C CYS A 399 8.33 -0.30 4.09
N ARG A 400 7.07 -0.51 3.64
CA ARG A 400 6.02 -1.16 4.44
C ARG A 400 6.01 -2.67 4.30
N GLU A 401 6.33 -3.15 3.09
CA GLU A 401 6.32 -4.56 2.75
C GLU A 401 7.62 -5.25 3.22
N PRO A 402 7.71 -6.57 3.22
CA PRO A 402 8.87 -7.33 3.72
C PRO A 402 10.06 -7.26 2.75
N TYR A 403 10.43 -6.05 2.36
CA TYR A 403 11.56 -5.76 1.50
C TYR A 403 12.46 -4.71 2.14
N LEU A 404 13.77 -4.81 1.90
CA LEU A 404 14.76 -3.80 2.24
C LEU A 404 15.22 -3.07 0.99
N LEU A 405 15.19 -1.74 1.03
CA LEU A 405 15.72 -0.94 -0.06
C LEU A 405 17.24 -0.89 0.00
N ARG A 406 17.87 -0.52 -1.11
CA ARG A 406 19.33 -0.41 -1.20
C ARG A 406 19.88 0.52 -0.13
N PHE A 407 20.85 0.06 0.63
CA PHE A 407 21.52 0.85 1.65
C PHE A 407 22.54 1.82 1.05
N SER A 408 22.49 3.08 1.49
CA SER A 408 23.54 4.06 1.19
C SER A 408 24.82 3.70 1.92
N PRO A 409 26.00 3.72 1.26
CA PRO A 409 27.27 3.38 1.89
C PRO A 409 27.85 4.49 2.79
N LEU A 410 27.12 5.59 3.02
CA LEU A 410 27.60 6.76 3.78
C LEU A 410 28.17 6.38 5.14
N PHE A 411 27.50 5.44 5.84
CA PHE A 411 27.88 5.04 7.20
C PHE A 411 29.19 4.25 7.27
N VAL A 412 29.57 3.54 6.20
CA VAL A 412 30.76 2.67 6.18
C VAL A 412 32.07 3.45 6.35
N LYS A 413 32.09 4.70 5.87
CA LYS A 413 33.28 5.58 5.93
C LYS A 413 33.39 6.38 7.24
N LEU A 414 32.42 6.24 8.15
CA LEU A 414 32.34 7.05 9.38
C LEU A 414 32.98 6.37 10.58
N VAL A 415 32.87 5.05 10.63
CA VAL A 415 33.23 4.23 11.80
C VAL A 415 33.88 2.93 11.34
N ASP A 416 34.66 2.33 12.22
CA ASP A 416 35.29 1.02 11.98
C ASP A 416 34.32 -0.14 12.24
N GLU A 417 33.28 0.09 13.04
CA GLU A 417 32.26 -0.89 13.41
C GLU A 417 30.88 -0.23 13.42
N VAL A 418 29.85 -0.97 12.96
CA VAL A 418 28.44 -0.59 13.02
C VAL A 418 27.65 -1.58 13.86
N TYR A 419 26.53 -1.11 14.42
CA TYR A 419 25.59 -1.89 15.20
C TYR A 419 24.29 -2.03 14.43
N PRO A 420 24.08 -3.13 13.68
CA PRO A 420 22.85 -3.32 12.93
C PRO A 420 21.66 -3.53 13.87
N VAL A 421 20.51 -2.93 13.50
CA VAL A 421 19.26 -3.06 14.25
C VAL A 421 18.15 -3.41 13.29
N ALA A 422 17.51 -4.54 13.50
CA ALA A 422 16.38 -4.98 12.71
C ALA A 422 15.06 -4.52 13.35
N LEU A 423 14.26 -3.81 12.57
CA LEU A 423 13.02 -3.19 13.03
C LEU A 423 11.81 -3.78 12.32
N MET A 424 10.80 -4.16 13.11
CA MET A 424 9.51 -4.59 12.60
C MET A 424 8.39 -3.87 13.34
N ASN A 425 7.38 -3.42 12.61
CA ASN A 425 6.21 -2.76 13.17
C ASN A 425 4.92 -3.31 12.58
N TRP A 426 3.86 -3.25 13.36
CA TRP A 426 2.50 -3.60 12.94
C TRP A 426 1.55 -2.46 13.23
N SER A 427 0.68 -2.19 12.27
CA SER A 427 -0.40 -1.23 12.36
C SER A 427 -1.67 -1.90 11.88
N ASN A 428 -2.70 -1.89 12.73
CA ASN A 428 -3.95 -2.62 12.44
C ASN A 428 -4.98 -1.76 11.71
N MET A 429 -4.94 -0.44 11.92
CA MET A 429 -5.97 0.46 11.39
C MET A 429 -5.37 1.53 10.48
N PHE A 430 -4.29 2.18 10.89
CA PHE A 430 -3.69 3.27 10.14
C PHE A 430 -2.19 3.06 9.93
N TYR A 431 -1.71 3.28 8.70
CA TYR A 431 -0.29 3.32 8.43
C TYR A 431 0.32 4.64 8.90
N GLY A 432 1.39 4.54 9.67
CA GLY A 432 2.20 5.68 10.15
C GLY A 432 3.22 6.18 9.12
N THR A 433 2.97 5.99 7.83
CA THR A 433 3.86 6.45 6.75
C THR A 433 3.04 6.84 5.53
N SER A 434 3.52 7.80 4.74
CA SER A 434 2.92 8.19 3.45
C SER A 434 3.95 8.84 2.54
N THR A 435 3.73 8.78 1.23
CA THR A 435 4.47 9.55 0.23
C THR A 435 3.82 10.90 -0.08
N GLY A 436 2.63 11.15 0.47
CA GLY A 436 1.84 12.36 0.24
C GLY A 436 2.37 13.61 0.94
N ARG A 437 1.65 14.73 0.75
CA ARG A 437 1.96 16.02 1.39
C ARG A 437 1.77 15.97 2.91
N SER A 438 0.89 15.10 3.42
CA SER A 438 0.53 14.99 4.84
C SER A 438 1.50 14.16 5.68
N LYS A 439 2.78 14.07 5.29
CA LYS A 439 3.82 13.32 6.06
C LYS A 439 3.99 13.80 7.49
N TYR A 440 3.73 15.07 7.76
CA TYR A 440 3.79 15.63 9.12
C TYR A 440 2.78 14.99 10.08
N LEU A 441 1.76 14.30 9.55
CA LEU A 441 0.77 13.54 10.32
C LEU A 441 1.15 12.07 10.54
N ASP A 442 2.26 11.58 9.98
CA ASP A 442 2.61 10.16 9.99
C ASP A 442 2.66 9.56 11.41
N HIS A 443 3.28 10.27 12.35
CA HIS A 443 3.34 9.82 13.75
C HIS A 443 1.97 9.84 14.44
N PHE A 444 1.08 10.81 14.11
CA PHE A 444 -0.28 10.84 14.64
C PHE A 444 -1.07 9.62 14.16
N TYR A 445 -1.05 9.31 12.86
CA TYR A 445 -1.71 8.12 12.33
C TYR A 445 -1.17 6.83 12.96
N TYR A 446 0.12 6.75 13.24
CA TYR A 446 0.67 5.61 13.96
C TYR A 446 0.07 5.49 15.37
N PHE A 447 0.01 6.57 16.12
CA PHE A 447 -0.53 6.59 17.48
C PHE A 447 -2.06 6.48 17.55
N MET A 448 -2.78 6.69 16.46
CA MET A 448 -4.23 6.44 16.37
C MET A 448 -4.59 4.95 16.39
N ASN A 449 -3.64 4.05 16.14
CA ASN A 449 -3.93 2.62 16.20
C ASN A 449 -4.31 2.18 17.62
N PRO A 450 -5.29 1.28 17.78
CA PRO A 450 -5.62 0.73 19.10
C PRO A 450 -4.44 -0.02 19.71
N HIS A 451 -3.77 -0.88 18.93
CA HIS A 451 -2.66 -1.71 19.37
C HIS A 451 -1.47 -1.61 18.39
N PRO A 452 -0.77 -0.47 18.34
CA PRO A 452 0.45 -0.38 17.55
C PRO A 452 1.55 -1.21 18.20
N ALA A 453 2.25 -2.02 17.41
CA ALA A 453 3.31 -2.89 17.90
C ALA A 453 4.64 -2.59 17.23
N TYR A 454 5.72 -2.69 18.01
CA TYR A 454 7.09 -2.51 17.54
C TYR A 454 8.02 -3.56 18.11
N VAL A 455 8.86 -4.14 17.23
CA VAL A 455 9.94 -5.03 17.64
C VAL A 455 11.26 -4.41 17.23
N VAL A 456 12.19 -4.34 18.17
CA VAL A 456 13.56 -3.87 17.99
C VAL A 456 14.49 -5.03 18.30
N GLN A 457 15.20 -5.52 17.30
CA GLN A 457 16.20 -6.58 17.46
C GLN A 457 17.59 -6.01 17.24
N PHE A 458 18.38 -5.96 18.31
CA PHE A 458 19.79 -5.61 18.21
C PHE A 458 20.59 -6.82 17.72
N MET A 459 21.55 -6.55 16.84
CA MET A 459 22.37 -7.58 16.23
C MET A 459 23.83 -7.42 16.67
N GLU A 460 24.65 -8.42 16.39
CA GLU A 460 26.07 -8.35 16.64
C GLU A 460 26.72 -7.24 15.82
N ARG A 461 27.74 -6.60 16.40
CA ARG A 461 28.50 -5.56 15.72
C ARG A 461 29.18 -6.10 14.48
N MET A 462 29.21 -5.29 13.43
CA MET A 462 29.83 -5.65 12.16
C MET A 462 30.98 -4.67 11.85
N PRO A 463 32.17 -5.20 11.47
CA PRO A 463 33.27 -4.34 11.03
C PRO A 463 32.93 -3.71 9.67
N THR A 464 33.37 -2.47 9.47
CA THR A 464 33.27 -1.78 8.18
C THR A 464 34.46 -2.02 7.26
N HIS A 465 35.57 -2.49 7.84
CA HIS A 465 36.78 -2.89 7.12
C HIS A 465 36.81 -4.40 6.94
N VAL A 466 36.14 -4.88 5.89
CA VAL A 466 36.03 -6.31 5.58
C VAL A 466 36.99 -6.65 4.44
N VAL A 467 37.71 -7.76 4.57
CA VAL A 467 38.56 -8.32 3.53
C VAL A 467 37.95 -9.66 3.10
N THR A 468 37.64 -9.79 1.82
CA THR A 468 37.11 -11.03 1.23
C THR A 468 38.04 -11.46 0.08
N ASN A 469 38.48 -12.71 0.10
CA ASN A 469 39.40 -13.26 -0.91
C ASN A 469 40.66 -12.42 -1.09
N GLY A 470 41.26 -11.89 -0.01
CA GLY A 470 42.47 -11.08 -0.03
C GLY A 470 42.28 -9.65 -0.56
N ARG A 471 41.06 -9.24 -0.93
CA ARG A 471 40.71 -7.88 -1.37
C ARG A 471 39.87 -7.17 -0.31
N ARG A 472 40.16 -5.91 -0.02
CA ARG A 472 39.30 -5.04 0.80
C ARG A 472 37.99 -4.78 0.08
N CYS A 473 36.89 -5.05 0.76
CA CYS A 473 35.56 -4.77 0.24
C CYS A 473 35.34 -3.26 0.05
N GLU A 474 34.63 -2.92 -1.00
CA GLU A 474 34.21 -1.53 -1.23
C GLU A 474 33.05 -1.15 -0.30
N SER A 475 32.87 0.17 -0.07
CA SER A 475 31.87 0.65 0.89
C SER A 475 30.44 0.19 0.58
N TYR A 476 30.09 0.02 -0.71
CA TYR A 476 28.77 -0.47 -1.10
C TYR A 476 28.62 -1.99 -0.85
N GLU A 477 29.70 -2.77 -0.94
CA GLU A 477 29.69 -4.21 -0.63
C GLU A 477 29.41 -4.42 0.86
N VAL A 478 30.08 -3.64 1.72
CA VAL A 478 29.84 -3.66 3.17
C VAL A 478 28.41 -3.23 3.49
N ALA A 479 27.89 -2.18 2.84
CA ALA A 479 26.51 -1.74 3.02
C ALA A 479 25.51 -2.83 2.64
N ASN A 480 25.76 -3.58 1.56
CA ASN A 480 24.94 -4.72 1.15
C ASN A 480 25.04 -5.90 2.12
N MET A 481 26.20 -6.12 2.75
CA MET A 481 26.34 -7.14 3.80
C MET A 481 25.45 -6.79 5.01
N VAL A 482 25.49 -5.55 5.49
CA VAL A 482 24.65 -5.08 6.58
C VAL A 482 23.15 -5.19 6.23
N GLN A 483 22.78 -4.81 5.00
CA GLN A 483 21.41 -4.97 4.49
C GLN A 483 20.98 -6.44 4.51
N SER A 484 21.83 -7.35 4.05
CA SER A 484 21.53 -8.78 3.98
C SER A 484 21.41 -9.41 5.36
N GLU A 485 22.22 -9.00 6.33
CA GLU A 485 22.12 -9.47 7.72
C GLU A 485 20.80 -9.03 8.37
N ILE A 486 20.42 -7.76 8.21
CA ILE A 486 19.12 -7.26 8.68
C ILE A 486 17.97 -7.98 7.94
N GLY A 487 18.09 -8.20 6.64
CA GLY A 487 17.12 -8.97 5.85
C GLY A 487 16.93 -10.38 6.36
N ARG A 488 18.02 -11.08 6.66
CA ARG A 488 17.99 -12.45 7.22
C ARG A 488 17.31 -12.48 8.57
N ALA A 489 17.62 -11.54 9.47
CA ALA A 489 17.02 -11.46 10.80
C ALA A 489 15.50 -11.21 10.75
N LEU A 490 15.02 -10.47 9.77
CA LEU A 490 13.60 -10.13 9.58
C LEU A 490 12.84 -11.11 8.67
N GLY A 491 13.54 -11.94 7.89
CA GLY A 491 12.95 -12.69 6.79
C GLY A 491 12.50 -11.76 5.63
N PHE A 492 13.20 -10.63 5.43
CA PHE A 492 12.89 -9.64 4.39
C PHE A 492 13.87 -9.79 3.22
N GLU A 493 13.35 -9.57 2.02
CA GLU A 493 14.13 -9.66 0.79
C GLU A 493 14.91 -8.36 0.53
N PRO A 494 16.27 -8.41 0.43
CA PRO A 494 17.07 -7.27 0.04
C PRO A 494 16.86 -6.91 -1.44
N THR A 495 16.61 -5.64 -1.75
CA THR A 495 16.42 -5.15 -3.11
C THR A 495 17.48 -4.13 -3.51
N LYS A 496 17.60 -3.89 -4.82
CA LYS A 496 18.44 -2.81 -5.38
C LYS A 496 17.65 -1.50 -5.56
N LEU A 497 16.35 -1.51 -5.22
CA LEU A 497 15.48 -0.36 -5.38
C LEU A 497 15.85 0.76 -4.42
N THR A 498 15.60 1.98 -4.86
CA THR A 498 15.97 3.20 -4.15
C THR A 498 14.73 4.03 -3.79
N ARG A 499 14.95 5.09 -3.04
CA ARG A 499 13.93 6.11 -2.79
C ARG A 499 13.37 6.69 -4.11
N LYS A 500 14.20 6.89 -5.13
CA LYS A 500 13.77 7.41 -6.44
C LYS A 500 12.73 6.48 -7.06
N ASP A 501 13.01 5.18 -7.09
CA ASP A 501 12.11 4.16 -7.65
C ASP A 501 10.76 4.17 -6.92
N LYS A 502 10.77 4.23 -5.58
CA LYS A 502 9.54 4.34 -4.77
C LYS A 502 8.71 5.56 -5.15
N TYR A 503 9.32 6.73 -5.29
CA TYR A 503 8.58 7.96 -5.59
C TYR A 503 8.11 8.03 -7.03
N LEU A 504 8.85 7.47 -7.98
CA LEU A 504 8.41 7.33 -9.36
C LEU A 504 7.14 6.45 -9.43
N ILE A 505 7.16 5.32 -8.74
CA ILE A 505 6.03 4.38 -8.74
C ILE A 505 4.81 4.98 -8.01
N LEU A 506 4.98 5.52 -6.81
CA LEU A 506 3.85 5.94 -5.97
C LEU A 506 3.37 7.37 -6.23
N ALA A 507 4.26 8.28 -6.55
CA ALA A 507 3.95 9.70 -6.68
C ALA A 507 4.15 10.26 -8.09
N GLY A 508 4.74 9.49 -9.01
CA GLY A 508 5.06 9.93 -10.36
C GLY A 508 6.13 11.03 -10.41
N ASN A 509 6.96 11.14 -9.37
CA ASN A 509 8.04 12.12 -9.29
C ASN A 509 9.28 11.51 -8.61
N GLU A 510 10.40 12.20 -8.61
CA GLU A 510 11.65 11.74 -8.00
C GLU A 510 11.73 11.94 -6.48
N GLY A 511 10.64 12.39 -5.85
CA GLY A 511 10.59 12.68 -4.42
C GLY A 511 11.35 13.93 -4.01
N VAL A 512 11.75 14.76 -4.95
CA VAL A 512 12.26 16.11 -4.71
C VAL A 512 11.06 16.99 -4.40
N VAL A 513 10.98 17.52 -3.19
CA VAL A 513 10.00 18.55 -2.85
C VAL A 513 10.63 19.87 -3.33
N ASP A 514 10.06 20.48 -4.35
CA ASP A 514 10.43 21.84 -4.72
C ASP A 514 10.21 22.74 -3.50
N ALA A 515 11.26 23.44 -3.10
CA ALA A 515 11.23 24.34 -1.93
C ALA A 515 10.34 25.60 -2.13
N LYS A 516 9.55 25.61 -3.23
CA LYS A 516 8.70 26.72 -3.65
C LYS A 516 7.22 26.30 -3.83
N GLN A 517 6.66 25.57 -2.86
CA GLN A 517 5.20 25.48 -2.77
C GLN A 517 4.76 25.47 -1.31
#